data_bde7c38d7882f630bdff92b5c9e0e021
#
_entry.id   bde7c38d7882f630bdff92b5c9e0e021
#
_cell.length_a   1.000
_cell.length_b   1.000
_cell.length_c   1.000
_cell.angle_alpha   90.00
_cell.angle_beta   90.00
_cell.angle_gamma   90.00
#
_symmetry.space_group_name_H-M   'P 1'
#
loop_
_entity.id
_entity.type
_entity.pdbx_description
1 polymer ?
#
loop_
_entity_poly.entity_id
_entity_poly.type
_entity_poly.pdbx_seq_one_letter_code
_entity_poly.pdbx_strand_id
1 'polypeptide(L)'
;YITSGYDKVGVGGTRYDHFATETEAKAFCALGKLIQLRDAWVGDWEPDWTNDKEYKWIIQYDYNDVHIYHSFVVSRPLSFPTKDMAIEFFDAFSGLLGQAKMFL
;
A
#
# COMPACT_ATOMS: atom_id res chain seq x y z
N TYR A 1 -11.75 7.22 -14.85
CA TYR A 1 -12.25 7.70 -13.56
C TYR A 1 -11.25 8.63 -12.93
N ILE A 2 -11.70 9.70 -12.34
CA ILE A 2 -10.84 10.74 -11.83
C ILE A 2 -10.77 10.71 -10.33
N THR A 3 -9.58 10.76 -9.77
CA THR A 3 -9.42 10.84 -8.33
C THR A 3 -9.52 12.29 -7.89
N SER A 4 -9.74 12.49 -6.61
CA SER A 4 -9.96 13.80 -6.10
C SER A 4 -8.83 14.75 -6.40
N GLY A 5 -9.13 15.93 -6.62
CA GLY A 5 -8.13 16.94 -6.82
C GLY A 5 -7.80 17.24 -8.24
N TYR A 6 -8.16 16.35 -9.14
CA TYR A 6 -7.76 16.58 -10.47
C TYR A 6 -8.85 16.45 -11.43
N ASP A 7 -9.92 16.94 -11.08
CA ASP A 7 -11.03 16.58 -11.83
C ASP A 7 -10.97 16.99 -13.24
N LYS A 8 -10.46 17.99 -13.55
CA LYS A 8 -10.62 18.37 -14.80
C LYS A 8 -9.68 18.12 -15.68
N VAL A 9 -8.84 18.02 -15.31
CA VAL A 9 -7.90 17.90 -16.12
C VAL A 9 -8.05 17.09 -17.07
N GLY A 10 -8.48 16.42 -16.92
CA GLY A 10 -8.44 15.47 -17.71
C GLY A 10 -8.55 15.64 -18.99
N VAL A 11 -8.93 16.30 -19.14
CA VAL A 11 -9.10 16.40 -20.23
C VAL A 11 -8.04 16.05 -20.81
N GLY A 12 -7.76 15.37 -20.99
CA GLY A 12 -6.80 14.96 -21.67
C GLY A 12 -5.64 15.20 -21.08
N GLY A 13 -5.64 15.88 -20.36
CA GLY A 13 -4.50 16.14 -19.93
C GLY A 13 -3.88 15.12 -19.20
N THR A 14 -4.16 14.88 -18.15
CA THR A 14 -3.40 14.11 -17.38
C THR A 14 -4.00 12.86 -17.19
N ARG A 15 -3.48 11.92 -17.81
CA ARG A 15 -3.99 10.65 -17.67
C ARG A 15 -3.59 10.04 -16.39
N TYR A 16 -2.62 10.56 -15.67
CA TYR A 16 -2.26 9.98 -14.40
C TYR A 16 -3.36 10.12 -13.39
N ASP A 17 -4.26 11.06 -13.59
CA ASP A 17 -5.32 11.29 -12.64
C ASP A 17 -6.54 10.47 -12.97
N HIS A 18 -6.48 9.70 -14.03
CA HIS A 18 -7.61 8.93 -14.48
C HIS A 18 -7.33 7.45 -14.29
N PHE A 19 -8.31 6.72 -13.87
CA PHE A 19 -8.24 5.27 -13.77
C PHE A 19 -9.35 4.67 -14.64
N ALA A 20 -9.10 3.49 -15.15
CA ALA A 20 -10.04 2.84 -16.04
C ALA A 20 -11.39 2.57 -15.40
N THR A 21 -11.41 2.34 -14.09
CA THR A 21 -12.65 2.03 -13.40
C THR A 21 -12.71 2.73 -12.07
N GLU A 22 -13.91 2.82 -11.54
CA GLU A 22 -14.12 3.37 -10.21
C GLU A 22 -13.44 2.50 -9.15
N THR A 23 -13.46 1.20 -9.34
CA THR A 23 -12.82 0.27 -8.42
C THR A 23 -11.32 0.54 -8.34
N GLU A 24 -10.68 0.78 -9.48
CA GLU A 24 -9.26 1.07 -9.50
C GLU A 24 -8.96 2.40 -8.83
N ALA A 25 -9.77 3.41 -9.06
CA ALA A 25 -9.61 4.72 -8.41
C ALA A 25 -9.75 4.60 -6.90
N LYS A 26 -10.73 3.85 -6.43
CA LYS A 26 -10.93 3.64 -5.00
C LYS A 26 -9.78 2.85 -4.39
N ALA A 27 -9.26 1.87 -5.10
CA ALA A 27 -8.12 1.09 -4.64
C ALA A 27 -6.87 1.96 -4.47
N PHE A 28 -6.65 2.87 -5.40
CA PHE A 28 -5.52 3.79 -5.31
C PHE A 28 -5.67 4.74 -4.13
N CYS A 29 -6.86 5.25 -3.89
CA CYS A 29 -7.13 6.10 -2.74
C CYS A 29 -6.93 5.34 -1.43
N ALA A 30 -7.36 4.08 -1.37
CA ALA A 30 -7.16 3.24 -0.21
C ALA A 30 -5.67 3.00 0.05
N LEU A 31 -4.89 2.76 -1.00
CA LEU A 31 -3.45 2.60 -0.88
C LEU A 31 -2.81 3.86 -0.31
N GLY A 32 -3.21 5.04 -0.76
CA GLY A 32 -2.68 6.30 -0.24
C GLY A 32 -2.95 6.45 1.24
N LYS A 33 -4.15 6.11 1.69
CA LYS A 33 -4.48 6.15 3.11
C LYS A 33 -3.67 5.15 3.91
N LEU A 34 -3.49 3.95 3.38
CA LEU A 34 -2.70 2.91 4.04
C LEU A 34 -1.25 3.33 4.21
N ILE A 35 -0.68 3.99 3.20
CA ILE A 35 0.70 4.47 3.28
C ILE A 35 0.83 5.53 4.39
N GLN A 36 -0.12 6.45 4.48
CA GLN A 36 -0.12 7.46 5.54
C GLN A 36 -0.24 6.82 6.92
N LEU A 37 -1.14 5.84 7.06
CA LEU A 37 -1.33 5.14 8.32
C LEU A 37 -0.08 4.33 8.68
N ARG A 38 0.53 3.68 7.69
CA ARG A 38 1.74 2.91 7.90
C ARG A 38 2.89 3.82 8.36
N ASP A 39 3.04 4.99 7.76
CA ASP A 39 4.10 5.91 8.12
C ASP A 39 3.95 6.35 9.58
N ALA A 40 2.73 6.59 10.02
CA ALA A 40 2.46 6.91 11.41
C ALA A 40 2.72 5.71 12.34
N TRP A 41 2.44 4.50 11.84
CA TRP A 41 2.56 3.27 12.63
C TRP A 41 4.01 2.93 12.94
N VAL A 42 4.89 3.09 11.95
CA VAL A 42 6.30 2.72 12.09
C VAL A 42 7.18 3.85 12.60
N GLY A 43 6.68 5.07 12.63
CA GLY A 43 7.45 6.23 13.11
C GLY A 43 8.64 6.52 12.23
N ASP A 44 9.81 6.61 12.85
CA ASP A 44 11.01 6.97 12.12
C ASP A 44 11.71 5.81 11.44
N TRP A 45 11.16 4.61 11.54
CA TRP A 45 11.81 3.46 10.92
C TRP A 45 11.72 3.51 9.40
N GLU A 46 12.82 3.26 8.74
CA GLU A 46 12.88 3.14 7.30
C GLU A 46 13.53 1.82 6.92
N PRO A 47 12.94 1.06 5.98
CA PRO A 47 13.53 -0.19 5.57
C PRO A 47 14.78 0.03 4.74
N ASP A 48 15.83 -0.74 4.99
CA ASP A 48 17.04 -0.70 4.18
C ASP A 48 16.97 -1.84 3.16
N TRP A 49 16.52 -1.53 1.97
CA TRP A 49 16.36 -2.53 0.92
C TRP A 49 17.69 -2.98 0.31
N THR A 50 18.81 -2.37 0.74
CA THR A 50 20.11 -2.82 0.32
C THR A 50 20.71 -3.83 1.31
N ASN A 51 20.09 -3.99 2.49
CA ASN A 51 20.57 -4.92 3.51
C ASN A 51 19.79 -6.22 3.43
N ASP A 52 20.39 -7.26 2.86
CA ASP A 52 19.75 -8.55 2.67
C ASP A 52 19.68 -9.38 3.95
N LYS A 53 20.15 -8.83 5.08
CA LYS A 53 20.05 -9.51 6.37
C LYS A 53 19.01 -8.89 7.29
N GLU A 54 18.40 -7.78 6.87
CA GLU A 54 17.36 -7.16 7.66
C GLU A 54 16.00 -7.68 7.22
N TYR A 55 15.25 -8.32 8.11
CA TYR A 55 13.92 -8.76 7.79
C TYR A 55 13.01 -7.55 7.71
N LYS A 56 12.28 -7.45 6.63
CA LYS A 56 11.22 -6.46 6.48
C LYS A 56 9.94 -7.26 6.36
N TRP A 57 8.97 -6.97 7.21
CA TRP A 57 7.70 -7.67 7.16
C TRP A 57 6.76 -6.89 6.25
N ILE A 58 6.24 -7.54 5.23
CA ILE A 58 5.46 -6.86 4.19
C ILE A 58 4.04 -7.41 4.12
N ILE A 59 3.12 -6.56 3.70
CA ILE A 59 1.76 -6.96 3.40
C ILE A 59 1.61 -6.95 1.89
N GLN A 60 1.23 -8.07 1.32
CA GLN A 60 1.19 -8.26 -0.12
C GLN A 60 -0.03 -9.08 -0.52
N TYR A 61 -0.58 -8.82 -1.71
CA TYR A 61 -1.69 -9.59 -2.24
C TYR A 61 -1.15 -10.63 -3.20
N ASP A 62 -1.48 -11.89 -2.94
CA ASP A 62 -1.24 -12.97 -3.89
C ASP A 62 -2.14 -14.15 -3.53
N TYR A 63 -2.18 -15.14 -4.36
CA TYR A 63 -3.04 -16.32 -4.15
C TYR A 63 -4.47 -15.93 -3.76
N ASN A 64 -4.95 -14.85 -4.37
CA ASN A 64 -6.32 -14.35 -4.19
C ASN A 64 -6.61 -13.79 -2.81
N ASP A 65 -5.61 -13.46 -2.02
CA ASP A 65 -5.82 -12.87 -0.71
C ASP A 65 -4.61 -12.00 -0.31
N VAL A 66 -4.79 -11.24 0.77
CA VAL A 66 -3.74 -10.41 1.32
C VAL A 66 -3.04 -11.18 2.41
N HIS A 67 -1.74 -11.22 2.36
CA HIS A 67 -0.93 -12.00 3.28
C HIS A 67 0.22 -11.18 3.87
N ILE A 68 0.76 -11.65 5.00
CA ILE A 68 1.93 -11.06 5.61
C ILE A 68 3.12 -11.96 5.31
N TYR A 69 4.17 -11.40 4.71
CA TYR A 69 5.38 -12.13 4.40
C TYR A 69 6.59 -11.39 4.96
N HIS A 70 7.74 -12.04 5.00
CA HIS A 70 8.98 -11.32 5.24
C HIS A 70 9.81 -11.29 3.97
N SER A 71 10.59 -10.25 3.82
CA SER A 71 11.45 -10.07 2.66
C SER A 71 12.72 -9.34 3.06
N PHE A 72 13.79 -9.59 2.33
CA PHE A 72 15.04 -8.86 2.55
C PHE A 72 15.22 -7.79 1.49
N VAL A 73 14.85 -8.07 0.27
CA VAL A 73 15.19 -7.23 -0.87
C VAL A 73 14.05 -6.74 -1.73
N VAL A 74 12.86 -7.25 -1.55
CA VAL A 74 11.74 -6.86 -2.41
C VAL A 74 11.02 -5.68 -1.79
N SER A 75 11.16 -4.52 -2.42
CA SER A 75 10.53 -3.30 -1.92
C SER A 75 9.01 -3.36 -2.07
N ARG A 76 8.31 -3.01 -1.03
CA ARG A 76 6.84 -2.94 -1.00
C ARG A 76 6.42 -1.73 -0.18
N PRO A 77 5.28 -1.11 -0.52
CA PRO A 77 4.83 0.09 0.18
C PRO A 77 4.46 -0.15 1.64
N LEU A 78 3.96 -1.33 1.98
CA LEU A 78 3.54 -1.61 3.34
C LEU A 78 4.55 -2.56 3.99
N SER A 79 5.62 -2.00 4.51
CA SER A 79 6.68 -2.74 5.18
C SER A 79 6.80 -2.30 6.63
N PHE A 80 7.20 -3.22 7.49
CA PHE A 80 7.23 -3.04 8.94
C PHE A 80 8.49 -3.64 9.53
N PRO A 81 8.98 -3.10 10.65
CA PRO A 81 10.19 -3.64 11.28
C PRO A 81 9.98 -4.96 11.99
N THR A 82 8.77 -5.26 12.43
CA THR A 82 8.48 -6.50 13.14
C THR A 82 7.22 -7.16 12.62
N LYS A 83 7.13 -8.47 12.80
CA LYS A 83 5.95 -9.22 12.41
C LYS A 83 4.72 -8.77 13.21
N ASP A 84 4.88 -8.54 14.51
CA ASP A 84 3.78 -8.16 15.36
C ASP A 84 3.18 -6.84 14.91
N MET A 85 4.01 -5.87 14.53
CA MET A 85 3.54 -4.59 14.02
C MET A 85 2.76 -4.77 12.72
N ALA A 86 3.25 -5.64 11.82
CA ALA A 86 2.54 -5.93 10.58
C ALA A 86 1.19 -6.60 10.85
N ILE A 87 1.11 -7.51 11.80
CA ILE A 87 -0.14 -8.17 12.17
C ILE A 87 -1.12 -7.16 12.76
N GLU A 88 -0.66 -6.29 13.66
CA GLU A 88 -1.52 -5.28 14.25
C GLU A 88 -2.09 -4.34 13.19
N PHE A 89 -1.25 -3.92 12.25
CA PHE A 89 -1.69 -3.05 11.16
C PHE A 89 -2.70 -3.79 10.27
N PHE A 90 -2.43 -5.06 9.95
CA PHE A 90 -3.31 -5.87 9.12
C PHE A 90 -4.69 -5.97 9.78
N ASP A 91 -4.72 -6.25 11.08
CA ASP A 91 -6.00 -6.40 11.78
C ASP A 91 -6.74 -5.07 11.89
N ALA A 92 -6.03 -3.99 12.11
CA ALA A 92 -6.65 -2.68 12.27
C ALA A 92 -7.27 -2.15 10.98
N PHE A 93 -6.65 -2.44 9.85
CA PHE A 93 -7.03 -1.83 8.57
C PHE A 93 -7.41 -2.83 7.47
N SER A 94 -7.95 -3.98 7.86
CA SER A 94 -8.29 -5.04 6.91
C SER A 94 -9.23 -4.58 5.80
N GLY A 95 -10.16 -3.70 6.10
CA GLY A 95 -11.09 -3.19 5.08
C GLY A 95 -10.38 -2.39 3.99
N LEU A 96 -9.46 -1.51 4.40
CA LEU A 96 -8.69 -0.73 3.44
C LEU A 96 -7.74 -1.63 2.65
N LEU A 97 -7.15 -2.63 3.31
CA LEU A 97 -6.28 -3.59 2.62
C LEU A 97 -7.04 -4.32 1.53
N GLY A 98 -8.27 -4.72 1.81
CA GLY A 98 -9.11 -5.36 0.81
C GLY A 98 -9.42 -4.45 -0.37
N GLN A 99 -9.65 -3.16 -0.10
CA GLN A 99 -9.93 -2.21 -1.18
C GLN A 99 -8.69 -1.94 -2.03
N ALA A 100 -7.51 -1.95 -1.44
CA ALA A 100 -6.28 -1.63 -2.13
C ALA A 100 -5.57 -2.85 -2.73
N LYS A 101 -6.14 -4.03 -2.60
CA LYS A 101 -5.40 -5.28 -2.88
C LYS A 101 -4.75 -5.33 -4.24
N MET A 102 -5.35 -4.75 -5.26
CA MET A 102 -4.79 -4.79 -6.60
C MET A 102 -3.43 -4.05 -6.72
N PHE A 103 -3.10 -3.21 -5.74
CA PHE A 103 -1.83 -2.50 -5.72
C PHE A 103 -0.87 -3.05 -4.66
N LEU A 104 -1.24 -4.09 -3.99
CA LEU A 104 -0.41 -4.74 -2.99
C LEU A 104 0.23 -6.00 -3.55
#